data_312dde600b75d153dcf3cac5e82ecc24
#
_entry.id   312dde600b75d153dcf3cac5e82ecc24
#
_cell.length_a   1.000
_cell.length_b   1.000
_cell.length_c   1.000
_cell.angle_alpha   90.00
_cell.angle_beta   90.00
_cell.angle_gamma   90.00
#
_symmetry.space_group_name_H-M   'P 1'
#
loop_
_entity.id
_entity.type
_entity.pdbx_description
1 polymer ?
#
loop_
_entity_poly.entity_id
_entity_poly.type
_entity_poly.pdbx_seq_one_letter_code
_entity_poly.pdbx_strand_id
1 'polypeptide(L)'
;MKALGAFEVWFLTGSQDLYGEEALREVAENSRRIASGLDESEALPVRVVWKPVVKNAEAIWAACIEASATDKCVGVITWMHTFSPARMWIAGLQALTKPLLHLHTQFNRDLPWGEIDMDFMNLNQAAHGDREFAHIEARLGLARKTVAGHWQEISVQARIGTWSRAACGVYEAKHLRLARFGDNMRNVAVTDGDKVSAQMQFGVSVHGFSVSDLGDAVRAVADKKVDDLVQVYETSYDLAVSLGAGGVDREALREAARIEVALREFMTEGGFGAITDTFENLDGLKQLPGIAAQRLMADGYGFGAEGDWKTAIMVRLVKVMTKGLPGGTSFMEDYTYDLRPGSGKVLGAHMLEVCPTISDKKVSCEIHPLGIGGKSDPVRLVFDAGSGPAIVVALMDMGDRFRIVANEIDVVPPDKPMAKLPVGRAVWKPRPNLPTATEAWLMAGGSHHTVLSRALGAEVIADFAEMAGCEFLLIDADTTVTGFKKELRWNEAYYHLARGLR
;
A
#
# COMPACT_ATOMS: atom_id res chain seq x y z
N MET A 1 6.00 -19.28 -7.32
CA MET A 1 4.75 -18.61 -7.82
C MET A 1 4.82 -17.15 -7.43
N LYS A 2 4.57 -16.21 -8.35
CA LYS A 2 4.60 -14.78 -8.06
C LYS A 2 3.52 -14.38 -7.04
N ALA A 3 3.87 -13.55 -6.07
CA ALA A 3 2.98 -13.18 -4.95
C ALA A 3 1.68 -12.46 -5.40
N LEU A 4 1.75 -11.68 -6.48
CA LEU A 4 0.64 -10.98 -7.13
C LEU A 4 0.40 -11.51 -8.56
N GLY A 5 0.67 -12.80 -8.81
CA GLY A 5 0.63 -13.42 -10.12
C GLY A 5 -0.76 -13.53 -10.79
N ALA A 6 -1.82 -13.12 -10.08
CA ALA A 6 -3.14 -12.90 -10.70
C ALA A 6 -3.17 -11.66 -11.59
N PHE A 7 -2.27 -10.71 -11.37
CA PHE A 7 -2.13 -9.48 -12.13
C PHE A 7 -0.98 -9.56 -13.12
N GLU A 8 -1.05 -8.72 -14.13
CA GLU A 8 -0.05 -8.61 -15.17
C GLU A 8 0.23 -7.14 -15.51
N VAL A 9 1.46 -6.87 -15.95
CA VAL A 9 1.85 -5.64 -16.61
C VAL A 9 2.17 -5.95 -18.06
N TRP A 10 1.74 -5.07 -18.97
CA TRP A 10 1.96 -5.27 -20.40
C TRP A 10 3.23 -4.59 -20.86
N PHE A 11 4.04 -5.31 -21.62
CA PHE A 11 5.26 -4.79 -22.22
C PHE A 11 5.01 -4.38 -23.66
N LEU A 12 5.00 -3.08 -23.92
CA LEU A 12 4.77 -2.47 -25.23
C LEU A 12 6.10 -1.95 -25.81
N THR A 13 6.42 -2.36 -27.03
CA THR A 13 7.61 -1.88 -27.74
C THR A 13 7.20 -1.08 -28.96
N GLY A 14 7.74 0.13 -29.06
CA GLY A 14 7.55 1.02 -30.21
C GLY A 14 8.59 0.80 -31.30
N SER A 15 8.15 0.91 -32.55
CA SER A 15 8.98 0.95 -33.75
C SER A 15 8.22 1.66 -34.88
N GLN A 16 8.65 1.52 -36.15
CA GLN A 16 7.95 2.02 -37.34
C GLN A 16 8.29 1.15 -38.53
N ASP A 17 7.38 1.14 -39.55
CA ASP A 17 7.54 0.32 -40.76
C ASP A 17 8.73 0.71 -41.64
N LEU A 18 9.30 1.89 -41.43
CA LEU A 18 10.48 2.39 -42.17
C LEU A 18 11.69 1.45 -42.11
N TYR A 19 11.83 0.68 -41.01
CA TYR A 19 13.00 -0.20 -40.79
C TYR A 19 12.96 -1.51 -41.62
N GLY A 20 11.81 -1.84 -42.22
CA GLY A 20 11.65 -3.07 -42.99
C GLY A 20 11.38 -4.31 -42.12
N GLU A 21 10.99 -5.41 -42.80
CA GLU A 21 10.49 -6.62 -42.13
C GLU A 21 11.55 -7.33 -41.31
N GLU A 22 12.82 -7.35 -41.73
CA GLU A 22 13.90 -8.05 -41.05
C GLU A 22 14.23 -7.38 -39.72
N ALA A 23 14.46 -6.06 -39.69
CA ALA A 23 14.69 -5.31 -38.47
C ALA A 23 13.50 -5.39 -37.53
N LEU A 24 12.25 -5.31 -38.01
CA LEU A 24 11.05 -5.42 -37.20
C LEU A 24 10.87 -6.80 -36.59
N ARG A 25 11.31 -7.88 -37.26
CA ARG A 25 11.33 -9.22 -36.70
C ARG A 25 12.33 -9.33 -35.55
N GLU A 26 13.52 -8.75 -35.71
CA GLU A 26 14.54 -8.69 -34.65
C GLU A 26 14.08 -7.85 -33.45
N VAL A 27 13.47 -6.69 -33.69
CA VAL A 27 12.83 -5.88 -32.65
C VAL A 27 11.83 -6.70 -31.84
N ALA A 28 10.97 -7.46 -32.52
CA ALA A 28 9.97 -8.30 -31.87
C ALA A 28 10.61 -9.44 -31.04
N GLU A 29 11.67 -10.06 -31.54
CA GLU A 29 12.40 -11.11 -30.81
C GLU A 29 13.09 -10.54 -29.57
N ASN A 30 13.83 -9.45 -29.70
CA ASN A 30 14.50 -8.78 -28.60
C ASN A 30 13.50 -8.31 -27.53
N SER A 31 12.37 -7.76 -27.96
CA SER A 31 11.26 -7.35 -27.09
C SER A 31 10.68 -8.52 -26.29
N ARG A 32 10.43 -9.67 -26.94
CA ARG A 32 9.98 -10.88 -26.24
C ARG A 32 10.99 -11.37 -25.22
N ARG A 33 12.28 -11.33 -25.55
CA ARG A 33 13.35 -11.76 -24.64
C ARG A 33 13.44 -10.88 -23.41
N ILE A 34 13.30 -9.54 -23.56
CA ILE A 34 13.25 -8.63 -22.41
C ILE A 34 12.01 -8.94 -21.55
N ALA A 35 10.83 -9.01 -22.16
CA ALA A 35 9.60 -9.28 -21.44
C ALA A 35 9.64 -10.63 -20.69
N SER A 36 10.20 -11.70 -21.34
CA SER A 36 10.38 -13.00 -20.71
C SER A 36 11.37 -12.94 -19.55
N GLY A 37 12.53 -12.28 -19.73
CA GLY A 37 13.50 -12.14 -18.66
C GLY A 37 12.99 -11.32 -17.47
N LEU A 38 12.16 -10.31 -17.71
CA LEU A 38 11.46 -9.60 -16.64
C LEU A 38 10.37 -10.48 -15.98
N ASP A 39 9.64 -11.29 -16.77
CA ASP A 39 8.65 -12.22 -16.20
C ASP A 39 9.30 -13.32 -15.35
N GLU A 40 10.49 -13.78 -15.70
CA GLU A 40 11.26 -14.77 -14.93
C GLU A 40 11.86 -14.21 -13.65
N SER A 41 12.04 -12.90 -13.56
CA SER A 41 12.66 -12.25 -12.40
C SER A 41 11.84 -12.41 -11.12
N GLU A 42 12.49 -12.80 -10.03
CA GLU A 42 11.90 -12.87 -8.69
C GLU A 42 11.58 -11.47 -8.10
N ALA A 43 12.24 -10.42 -8.62
CA ALA A 43 11.98 -9.05 -8.17
C ALA A 43 10.59 -8.54 -8.58
N LEU A 44 10.00 -9.09 -9.65
CA LEU A 44 8.68 -8.69 -10.13
C LEU A 44 7.58 -9.58 -9.52
N PRO A 45 6.66 -9.02 -8.74
CA PRO A 45 5.60 -9.80 -8.07
C PRO A 45 4.43 -10.17 -8.99
N VAL A 46 4.30 -9.51 -10.13
CA VAL A 46 3.27 -9.68 -11.16
C VAL A 46 3.82 -10.38 -12.40
N ARG A 47 2.96 -10.84 -13.30
CA ARG A 47 3.38 -11.35 -14.61
C ARG A 47 3.72 -10.21 -15.56
N VAL A 48 4.70 -10.43 -16.44
CA VAL A 48 5.00 -9.51 -17.54
C VAL A 48 4.53 -10.15 -18.84
N VAL A 49 3.60 -9.48 -19.53
CA VAL A 49 2.99 -10.00 -20.77
C VAL A 49 3.50 -9.19 -21.95
N TRP A 50 4.24 -9.83 -22.83
CA TRP A 50 4.67 -9.23 -24.08
C TRP A 50 3.49 -8.96 -25.00
N LYS A 51 3.46 -7.78 -25.63
CA LYS A 51 2.49 -7.44 -26.67
C LYS A 51 3.22 -7.24 -28.01
N PRO A 52 2.54 -7.48 -29.16
CA PRO A 52 3.15 -7.22 -30.46
C PRO A 52 3.70 -5.80 -30.59
N VAL A 53 4.81 -5.66 -31.32
CA VAL A 53 5.45 -4.36 -31.56
C VAL A 53 4.46 -3.42 -32.26
N VAL A 54 4.29 -2.22 -31.70
CA VAL A 54 3.40 -1.20 -32.25
C VAL A 54 4.17 -0.25 -33.18
N LYS A 55 3.65 -0.02 -34.40
CA LYS A 55 4.38 0.63 -35.49
C LYS A 55 3.68 1.87 -36.07
N ASN A 56 2.46 2.13 -35.66
CA ASN A 56 1.64 3.27 -36.12
C ASN A 56 0.67 3.72 -35.02
N ALA A 57 0.03 4.86 -35.23
CA ALA A 57 -0.84 5.46 -34.23
C ALA A 57 -2.06 4.60 -33.87
N GLU A 58 -2.63 3.91 -34.85
CA GLU A 58 -3.81 3.05 -34.71
C GLU A 58 -3.48 1.84 -33.83
N ALA A 59 -2.34 1.17 -34.05
CA ALA A 59 -1.89 0.04 -33.25
C ALA A 59 -1.57 0.45 -31.81
N ILE A 60 -0.93 1.61 -31.63
CA ILE A 60 -0.64 2.17 -30.31
C ILE A 60 -1.93 2.47 -29.55
N TRP A 61 -2.87 3.17 -30.20
CA TRP A 61 -4.16 3.49 -29.60
C TRP A 61 -4.94 2.24 -29.21
N ALA A 62 -5.02 1.25 -30.12
CA ALA A 62 -5.70 -0.01 -29.84
C ALA A 62 -5.08 -0.77 -28.64
N ALA A 63 -3.74 -0.83 -28.55
CA ALA A 63 -3.06 -1.47 -27.43
C ALA A 63 -3.32 -0.74 -26.09
N CYS A 64 -3.35 0.59 -26.09
CA CYS A 64 -3.65 1.39 -24.90
C CYS A 64 -5.12 1.20 -24.44
N ILE A 65 -6.07 1.15 -25.38
CA ILE A 65 -7.49 0.87 -25.07
C ILE A 65 -7.65 -0.56 -24.54
N GLU A 66 -7.03 -1.55 -25.19
CA GLU A 66 -7.07 -2.94 -24.73
C GLU A 66 -6.48 -3.08 -23.30
N ALA A 67 -5.33 -2.45 -23.03
CA ALA A 67 -4.75 -2.42 -21.69
C ALA A 67 -5.70 -1.80 -20.66
N SER A 68 -6.32 -0.66 -21.01
CA SER A 68 -7.27 0.04 -20.15
C SER A 68 -8.50 -0.81 -19.82
N ALA A 69 -9.01 -1.57 -20.79
CA ALA A 69 -10.19 -2.42 -20.66
C ALA A 69 -9.88 -3.78 -20.00
N THR A 70 -8.62 -4.20 -19.96
CA THR A 70 -8.25 -5.51 -19.42
C THR A 70 -8.11 -5.45 -17.90
N ASP A 71 -8.97 -6.15 -17.19
CA ASP A 71 -9.02 -6.14 -15.72
C ASP A 71 -7.71 -6.60 -15.09
N LYS A 72 -7.11 -7.68 -15.57
CA LYS A 72 -5.83 -8.20 -15.07
C LYS A 72 -4.64 -7.28 -15.31
N CYS A 73 -4.69 -6.40 -16.31
CA CYS A 73 -3.63 -5.46 -16.62
C CYS A 73 -3.63 -4.32 -15.60
N VAL A 74 -2.62 -4.29 -14.73
CA VAL A 74 -2.50 -3.24 -13.71
C VAL A 74 -1.58 -2.09 -14.14
N GLY A 75 -0.84 -2.25 -15.23
CA GLY A 75 0.05 -1.21 -15.74
C GLY A 75 0.70 -1.57 -17.06
N VAL A 76 1.31 -0.58 -17.70
CA VAL A 76 1.99 -0.71 -18.99
C VAL A 76 3.44 -0.27 -18.86
N ILE A 77 4.36 -1.12 -19.35
CA ILE A 77 5.79 -0.80 -19.51
C ILE A 77 6.02 -0.49 -20.99
N THR A 78 6.57 0.68 -21.28
CA THR A 78 6.94 1.09 -22.65
C THR A 78 8.44 1.05 -22.85
N TRP A 79 8.88 0.66 -24.04
CA TRP A 79 10.28 0.63 -24.46
C TRP A 79 10.42 0.97 -25.95
N MET A 80 11.40 1.82 -26.30
CA MET A 80 11.73 2.19 -27.67
C MET A 80 13.05 1.53 -28.06
N HIS A 81 12.98 0.41 -28.82
CA HIS A 81 14.17 -0.29 -29.29
C HIS A 81 14.82 0.44 -30.48
N THR A 82 14.01 0.70 -31.51
CA THR A 82 14.31 1.59 -32.62
C THR A 82 13.68 2.95 -32.38
N PHE A 83 13.84 3.88 -33.30
CA PHE A 83 13.11 5.15 -33.27
C PHE A 83 11.62 4.91 -33.57
N SER A 84 10.77 5.16 -32.60
CA SER A 84 9.32 5.20 -32.73
C SER A 84 8.86 6.65 -32.67
N PRO A 85 8.39 7.26 -33.77
CA PRO A 85 7.99 8.66 -33.76
C PRO A 85 6.94 8.97 -32.70
N ALA A 86 7.28 9.82 -31.72
CA ALA A 86 6.47 9.97 -30.51
C ALA A 86 5.10 10.61 -30.76
N ARG A 87 4.90 11.32 -31.87
CA ARG A 87 3.58 11.83 -32.25
C ARG A 87 2.55 10.72 -32.45
N MET A 88 2.98 9.51 -32.85
CA MET A 88 2.07 8.36 -32.98
C MET A 88 1.50 7.90 -31.63
N TRP A 89 2.18 8.20 -30.53
CA TRP A 89 1.80 7.79 -29.19
C TRP A 89 0.77 8.70 -28.52
N ILE A 90 0.59 9.93 -28.99
CA ILE A 90 -0.22 10.96 -28.31
C ILE A 90 -1.63 10.44 -28.00
N ALA A 91 -2.36 9.97 -29.01
CA ALA A 91 -3.74 9.52 -28.83
C ALA A 91 -3.84 8.30 -27.91
N GLY A 92 -2.93 7.34 -28.05
CA GLY A 92 -2.89 6.15 -27.19
C GLY A 92 -2.59 6.50 -25.73
N LEU A 93 -1.57 7.33 -25.48
CA LEU A 93 -1.20 7.76 -24.13
C LEU A 93 -2.31 8.57 -23.44
N GLN A 94 -3.04 9.43 -24.19
CA GLN A 94 -4.19 10.17 -23.65
C GLN A 94 -5.39 9.26 -23.31
N ALA A 95 -5.52 8.13 -23.99
CA ALA A 95 -6.58 7.15 -23.76
C ALA A 95 -6.22 6.11 -22.69
N LEU A 96 -4.94 6.01 -22.31
CA LEU A 96 -4.47 5.03 -21.33
C LEU A 96 -4.90 5.43 -19.91
N THR A 97 -5.64 4.54 -19.24
CA THR A 97 -6.10 4.73 -17.84
C THR A 97 -5.35 3.89 -16.82
N LYS A 98 -4.30 3.19 -17.26
CA LYS A 98 -3.45 2.36 -16.40
C LYS A 98 -2.14 3.07 -16.07
N PRO A 99 -1.53 2.80 -14.92
CA PRO A 99 -0.18 3.24 -14.60
C PRO A 99 0.81 2.98 -15.72
N LEU A 100 1.69 3.94 -15.96
CA LEU A 100 2.71 3.90 -17.02
C LEU A 100 4.11 3.85 -16.43
N LEU A 101 4.94 2.94 -16.94
CA LEU A 101 6.37 2.91 -16.69
C LEU A 101 7.12 3.01 -18.02
N HIS A 102 8.03 3.97 -18.12
CA HIS A 102 8.96 4.11 -19.23
C HIS A 102 10.28 3.42 -18.86
N LEU A 103 10.56 2.29 -19.48
CA LEU A 103 11.83 1.56 -19.31
C LEU A 103 12.85 2.08 -20.34
N HIS A 104 13.85 2.82 -19.87
CA HIS A 104 14.95 3.30 -20.69
C HIS A 104 16.13 2.30 -20.64
N THR A 105 16.17 1.40 -21.60
CA THR A 105 17.16 0.33 -21.69
C THR A 105 17.57 0.06 -23.13
N GLN A 106 18.61 -0.75 -23.30
CA GLN A 106 18.97 -1.37 -24.57
C GLN A 106 18.89 -2.90 -24.44
N PHE A 107 18.71 -3.58 -25.58
CA PHE A 107 18.72 -5.04 -25.59
C PHE A 107 20.09 -5.59 -25.20
N ASN A 108 21.15 -5.07 -25.86
CA ASN A 108 22.56 -5.42 -25.57
C ASN A 108 23.12 -4.54 -24.45
N ARG A 109 23.98 -5.12 -23.61
CA ARG A 109 24.65 -4.39 -22.53
C ARG A 109 25.82 -3.58 -23.05
N ASP A 110 26.63 -4.17 -23.92
CA ASP A 110 27.91 -3.63 -24.38
C ASP A 110 27.81 -3.19 -25.83
N LEU A 111 28.58 -2.17 -26.20
CA LEU A 111 28.72 -1.75 -27.59
C LEU A 111 29.81 -2.62 -28.27
N PRO A 112 29.55 -3.15 -29.47
CA PRO A 112 30.56 -3.91 -30.23
C PRO A 112 31.55 -2.95 -30.90
N TRP A 113 32.42 -2.30 -30.12
CA TRP A 113 33.28 -1.18 -30.51
C TRP A 113 34.04 -1.36 -31.82
N GLY A 114 34.51 -2.58 -32.10
CA GLY A 114 35.27 -2.89 -33.33
C GLY A 114 34.42 -3.33 -34.53
N GLU A 115 33.14 -3.63 -34.29
CA GLU A 115 32.22 -4.25 -35.26
C GLU A 115 30.94 -3.45 -35.46
N ILE A 116 30.81 -2.32 -34.75
CA ILE A 116 29.61 -1.49 -34.82
C ILE A 116 29.43 -0.89 -36.23
N ASP A 117 28.25 -1.05 -36.81
CA ASP A 117 27.90 -0.56 -38.14
C ASP A 117 26.57 0.22 -38.08
N MET A 118 26.10 0.66 -39.24
CA MET A 118 24.84 1.45 -39.36
C MET A 118 23.60 0.61 -39.05
N ASP A 119 23.63 -0.70 -39.30
CA ASP A 119 22.48 -1.57 -39.01
C ASP A 119 22.33 -1.76 -37.51
N PHE A 120 23.44 -1.96 -36.77
CA PHE A 120 23.44 -1.96 -35.32
C PHE A 120 22.93 -0.63 -34.75
N MET A 121 23.36 0.51 -35.28
CA MET A 121 22.90 1.83 -34.85
C MET A 121 21.41 2.04 -35.13
N ASN A 122 20.92 1.61 -36.29
CA ASN A 122 19.50 1.71 -36.65
C ASN A 122 18.60 0.84 -35.79
N LEU A 123 19.09 -0.32 -35.37
CA LEU A 123 18.35 -1.22 -34.49
C LEU A 123 18.33 -0.71 -33.03
N ASN A 124 19.44 -0.16 -32.54
CA ASN A 124 19.64 0.17 -31.12
C ASN A 124 19.58 1.69 -30.89
N GLN A 125 18.38 2.27 -31.00
CA GLN A 125 18.16 3.71 -30.92
C GLN A 125 17.49 4.17 -29.62
N ALA A 126 17.52 3.39 -28.54
CA ALA A 126 16.89 3.78 -27.26
C ALA A 126 17.40 5.14 -26.76
N ALA A 127 18.69 5.45 -26.92
CA ALA A 127 19.25 6.71 -26.45
C ALA A 127 18.57 7.97 -27.01
N HIS A 128 18.06 7.95 -28.25
CA HIS A 128 17.31 9.08 -28.78
C HIS A 128 15.81 8.79 -28.97
N GLY A 129 15.41 7.56 -29.23
CA GLY A 129 14.02 7.16 -29.34
C GLY A 129 13.24 7.37 -28.05
N ASP A 130 13.81 6.98 -26.92
CA ASP A 130 13.20 7.22 -25.62
C ASP A 130 13.19 8.71 -25.22
N ARG A 131 14.19 9.50 -25.66
CA ARG A 131 14.17 10.96 -25.43
C ARG A 131 13.04 11.65 -26.18
N GLU A 132 12.78 11.26 -27.41
CA GLU A 132 11.65 11.73 -28.19
C GLU A 132 10.32 11.31 -27.56
N PHE A 133 10.22 10.06 -27.11
CA PHE A 133 9.05 9.54 -26.41
C PHE A 133 8.82 10.28 -25.08
N ALA A 134 9.86 10.41 -24.25
CA ALA A 134 9.79 11.13 -22.97
C ALA A 134 9.41 12.61 -23.13
N HIS A 135 9.79 13.25 -24.27
CA HIS A 135 9.37 14.61 -24.56
C HIS A 135 7.85 14.72 -24.69
N ILE A 136 7.20 13.76 -25.35
CA ILE A 136 5.74 13.74 -25.47
C ILE A 136 5.08 13.40 -24.13
N GLU A 137 5.61 12.43 -23.37
CA GLU A 137 5.10 12.14 -22.04
C GLU A 137 5.11 13.37 -21.12
N ALA A 138 6.23 14.12 -21.15
CA ALA A 138 6.37 15.35 -20.36
C ALA A 138 5.40 16.45 -20.82
N ARG A 139 5.22 16.63 -22.15
CA ARG A 139 4.27 17.61 -22.70
C ARG A 139 2.82 17.29 -22.39
N LEU A 140 2.48 16.02 -22.29
CA LEU A 140 1.14 15.55 -21.90
C LEU A 140 0.91 15.65 -20.39
N GLY A 141 1.95 15.90 -19.59
CA GLY A 141 1.86 15.94 -18.12
C GLY A 141 1.50 14.59 -17.51
N LEU A 142 1.92 13.48 -18.13
CA LEU A 142 1.57 12.14 -17.65
C LEU A 142 2.34 11.80 -16.39
N ALA A 143 1.60 11.34 -15.38
CA ALA A 143 2.18 10.65 -14.23
C ALA A 143 2.77 9.33 -14.71
N ARG A 144 4.08 9.15 -14.50
CA ARG A 144 4.79 7.95 -14.94
C ARG A 144 6.07 7.73 -14.16
N LYS A 145 6.45 6.47 -14.00
CA LYS A 145 7.79 6.13 -13.53
C LYS A 145 8.73 5.96 -14.71
N THR A 146 9.93 6.54 -14.62
CA THR A 146 11.02 6.28 -15.56
C THR A 146 12.10 5.47 -14.85
N VAL A 147 12.47 4.32 -15.44
CA VAL A 147 13.54 3.47 -14.95
C VAL A 147 14.61 3.36 -16.03
N ALA A 148 15.83 3.81 -15.73
CA ALA A 148 16.96 3.75 -16.64
C ALA A 148 18.00 2.73 -16.17
N GLY A 149 18.59 1.99 -17.12
CA GLY A 149 19.61 0.98 -16.89
C GLY A 149 19.34 -0.29 -17.70
N HIS A 150 20.28 -1.24 -17.66
CA HIS A 150 20.12 -2.48 -18.42
C HIS A 150 19.05 -3.37 -17.77
N TRP A 151 18.14 -3.91 -18.57
CA TRP A 151 16.98 -4.69 -18.11
C TRP A 151 17.31 -5.94 -17.26
N GLN A 152 18.54 -6.46 -17.38
CA GLN A 152 19.03 -7.58 -16.56
C GLN A 152 19.61 -7.14 -15.21
N GLU A 153 19.79 -5.87 -14.97
CA GLU A 153 20.32 -5.40 -13.68
C GLU A 153 19.28 -5.58 -12.57
N ILE A 154 19.74 -6.13 -11.45
CA ILE A 154 18.89 -6.40 -10.27
C ILE A 154 18.24 -5.10 -9.77
N SER A 155 18.97 -3.99 -9.79
CA SER A 155 18.46 -2.67 -9.37
C SER A 155 17.33 -2.17 -10.27
N VAL A 156 17.44 -2.36 -11.59
CA VAL A 156 16.40 -2.01 -12.57
C VAL A 156 15.16 -2.89 -12.35
N GLN A 157 15.35 -4.20 -12.23
CA GLN A 157 14.26 -5.13 -11.98
C GLN A 157 13.55 -4.86 -10.65
N ALA A 158 14.31 -4.53 -9.59
CA ALA A 158 13.76 -4.18 -8.28
C ALA A 158 12.86 -2.92 -8.37
N ARG A 159 13.28 -1.88 -9.09
CA ARG A 159 12.49 -0.66 -9.29
C ARG A 159 11.23 -0.90 -10.12
N ILE A 160 11.28 -1.77 -11.14
CA ILE A 160 10.09 -2.20 -11.88
C ILE A 160 9.15 -2.99 -10.95
N GLY A 161 9.70 -3.87 -10.11
CA GLY A 161 8.95 -4.62 -9.10
C GLY A 161 8.26 -3.71 -8.10
N THR A 162 8.95 -2.68 -7.59
CA THR A 162 8.43 -1.64 -6.71
C THR A 162 7.22 -0.93 -7.34
N TRP A 163 7.38 -0.45 -8.57
CA TRP A 163 6.31 0.21 -9.32
C TRP A 163 5.10 -0.72 -9.56
N SER A 164 5.34 -1.98 -9.88
CA SER A 164 4.23 -2.92 -10.12
C SER A 164 3.44 -3.24 -8.85
N ARG A 165 4.08 -3.20 -7.66
CA ARG A 165 3.39 -3.28 -6.37
C ARG A 165 2.48 -2.07 -6.15
N ALA A 166 2.98 -0.86 -6.42
CA ALA A 166 2.19 0.36 -6.36
C ALA A 166 1.00 0.33 -7.33
N ALA A 167 1.21 -0.16 -8.56
CA ALA A 167 0.13 -0.34 -9.54
C ALA A 167 -0.95 -1.32 -9.06
N CYS A 168 -0.57 -2.41 -8.35
CA CYS A 168 -1.55 -3.29 -7.70
C CYS A 168 -2.30 -2.58 -6.57
N GLY A 169 -1.65 -1.67 -5.83
CA GLY A 169 -2.30 -0.81 -4.84
C GLY A 169 -3.36 0.11 -5.46
N VAL A 170 -3.06 0.71 -6.61
CA VAL A 170 -4.02 1.54 -7.37
C VAL A 170 -5.19 0.70 -7.89
N TYR A 171 -4.92 -0.51 -8.38
CA TYR A 171 -5.99 -1.43 -8.78
C TYR A 171 -6.90 -1.77 -7.59
N GLU A 172 -6.31 -2.14 -6.45
CA GLU A 172 -7.07 -2.44 -5.22
C GLU A 172 -7.93 -1.24 -4.80
N ALA A 173 -7.38 -0.02 -4.80
CA ALA A 173 -8.12 1.18 -4.41
C ALA A 173 -9.38 1.37 -5.26
N LYS A 174 -9.31 1.15 -6.58
CA LYS A 174 -10.46 1.27 -7.50
C LYS A 174 -11.59 0.27 -7.23
N HIS A 175 -11.30 -0.84 -6.54
CA HIS A 175 -12.26 -1.92 -6.29
C HIS A 175 -12.59 -2.09 -4.81
N LEU A 176 -11.89 -1.34 -3.94
CA LEU A 176 -12.03 -1.48 -2.48
C LEU A 176 -13.39 -0.98 -1.99
N ARG A 177 -14.08 -1.87 -1.30
CA ARG A 177 -15.25 -1.57 -0.49
C ARG A 177 -14.87 -1.64 0.98
N LEU A 178 -15.24 -0.63 1.75
CA LEU A 178 -14.99 -0.54 3.19
C LEU A 178 -16.30 -0.51 3.97
N ALA A 179 -16.40 -1.33 5.01
CA ALA A 179 -17.52 -1.31 5.95
C ALA A 179 -17.19 -0.41 7.15
N ARG A 180 -18.04 0.60 7.42
CA ARG A 180 -17.93 1.46 8.60
C ARG A 180 -19.13 1.20 9.52
N PHE A 181 -18.88 0.69 10.71
CA PHE A 181 -19.88 0.47 11.75
C PHE A 181 -19.94 1.68 12.70
N GLY A 182 -21.07 2.34 12.70
CA GLY A 182 -21.26 3.61 13.41
C GLY A 182 -20.69 4.80 12.66
N ASP A 183 -20.31 5.83 13.39
CA ASP A 183 -19.76 7.07 12.84
C ASP A 183 -18.31 7.27 13.29
N ASN A 184 -17.66 8.33 12.81
CA ASN A 184 -16.38 8.79 13.33
C ASN A 184 -16.52 9.16 14.82
N MET A 185 -15.45 9.01 15.58
CA MET A 185 -15.41 9.47 16.95
C MET A 185 -15.67 10.98 17.01
N ARG A 186 -16.61 11.39 17.86
CA ARG A 186 -17.06 12.80 17.94
C ARG A 186 -15.90 13.74 18.27
N ASN A 187 -15.78 14.82 17.51
CA ASN A 187 -14.78 15.88 17.68
C ASN A 187 -13.32 15.44 17.40
N VAL A 188 -13.08 14.26 16.85
CA VAL A 188 -11.75 13.83 16.41
C VAL A 188 -11.59 14.13 14.92
N ALA A 189 -10.97 15.27 14.61
CA ALA A 189 -10.91 15.81 13.26
C ALA A 189 -10.19 14.91 12.26
N VAL A 190 -9.13 14.23 12.68
CA VAL A 190 -8.30 13.40 11.77
C VAL A 190 -8.95 12.09 11.35
N THR A 191 -10.02 11.65 12.03
CA THR A 191 -10.75 10.44 11.63
C THR A 191 -11.83 10.75 10.58
N ASP A 192 -12.24 12.00 10.45
CA ASP A 192 -13.23 12.44 9.47
C ASP A 192 -12.62 12.74 8.09
N GLY A 193 -13.44 12.96 7.08
CA GLY A 193 -13.04 13.29 5.72
C GLY A 193 -14.13 13.10 4.69
N ASP A 194 -13.90 13.61 3.47
CA ASP A 194 -14.84 13.53 2.34
C ASP A 194 -14.75 12.18 1.62
N LYS A 195 -15.71 11.30 1.92
CA LYS A 195 -15.83 9.97 1.30
C LYS A 195 -16.16 10.03 -0.20
N VAL A 196 -16.85 11.08 -0.64
CA VAL A 196 -17.18 11.27 -2.07
C VAL A 196 -15.92 11.66 -2.84
N SER A 197 -15.13 12.60 -2.31
CA SER A 197 -13.84 12.97 -2.90
C SER A 197 -12.87 11.77 -2.94
N ALA A 198 -12.85 10.93 -1.89
CA ALA A 198 -12.06 9.70 -1.88
C ALA A 198 -12.51 8.71 -2.97
N GLN A 199 -13.81 8.55 -3.18
CA GLN A 199 -14.33 7.69 -4.24
C GLN A 199 -14.00 8.26 -5.63
N MET A 200 -14.10 9.56 -5.82
CA MET A 200 -13.75 10.22 -7.09
C MET A 200 -12.26 10.05 -7.43
N GLN A 201 -11.38 10.16 -6.43
CA GLN A 201 -9.94 10.14 -6.65
C GLN A 201 -9.37 8.70 -6.68
N PHE A 202 -9.77 7.85 -5.75
CA PHE A 202 -9.21 6.50 -5.58
C PHE A 202 -10.12 5.39 -6.13
N GLY A 203 -11.41 5.64 -6.25
CA GLY A 203 -12.43 4.65 -6.58
C GLY A 203 -13.00 3.92 -5.36
N VAL A 204 -12.39 4.04 -4.19
CA VAL A 204 -12.82 3.36 -2.96
C VAL A 204 -14.22 3.77 -2.54
N SER A 205 -15.04 2.81 -2.08
CA SER A 205 -16.37 3.08 -1.57
C SER A 205 -16.50 2.77 -0.08
N VAL A 206 -16.94 3.76 0.70
CA VAL A 206 -17.17 3.64 2.15
C VAL A 206 -18.66 3.46 2.42
N HIS A 207 -19.03 2.32 3.00
CA HIS A 207 -20.41 1.95 3.29
C HIS A 207 -20.67 2.03 4.80
N GLY A 208 -21.59 2.91 5.22
CA GLY A 208 -21.99 3.04 6.62
C GLY A 208 -23.05 2.03 7.02
N PHE A 209 -22.85 1.40 8.17
CA PHE A 209 -23.77 0.46 8.82
C PHE A 209 -24.00 0.89 10.26
N SER A 210 -25.17 0.55 10.83
CA SER A 210 -25.37 0.74 12.25
C SER A 210 -24.57 -0.29 13.06
N VAL A 211 -24.16 0.04 14.27
CA VAL A 211 -23.51 -0.95 15.16
C VAL A 211 -24.48 -2.06 15.53
N SER A 212 -25.80 -1.78 15.54
CA SER A 212 -26.84 -2.79 15.75
C SER A 212 -26.84 -3.87 14.65
N ASP A 213 -26.53 -3.52 13.41
CA ASP A 213 -26.41 -4.53 12.32
C ASP A 213 -25.30 -5.54 12.64
N LEU A 214 -24.18 -5.08 13.18
CA LEU A 214 -23.12 -5.95 13.65
C LEU A 214 -23.56 -6.76 14.88
N GLY A 215 -24.25 -6.12 15.83
CA GLY A 215 -24.80 -6.81 17.01
C GLY A 215 -25.79 -7.91 16.65
N ASP A 216 -26.62 -7.72 15.62
CA ASP A 216 -27.54 -8.74 15.09
C ASP A 216 -26.78 -9.88 14.45
N ALA A 217 -25.77 -9.58 13.63
CA ALA A 217 -24.89 -10.59 13.04
C ALA A 217 -24.18 -11.44 14.13
N VAL A 218 -23.66 -10.80 15.18
CA VAL A 218 -23.02 -11.49 16.31
C VAL A 218 -23.99 -12.43 17.02
N ARG A 219 -25.25 -12.00 17.26
CA ARG A 219 -26.27 -12.85 17.88
C ARG A 219 -26.68 -14.05 17.03
N ALA A 220 -26.59 -13.94 15.71
CA ALA A 220 -26.94 -15.00 14.76
C ALA A 220 -25.88 -16.08 14.61
N VAL A 221 -24.65 -15.89 15.11
CA VAL A 221 -23.56 -16.84 14.98
C VAL A 221 -23.85 -18.16 15.75
N ALA A 222 -23.80 -19.28 15.04
CA ALA A 222 -23.98 -20.59 15.66
C ALA A 222 -22.79 -20.98 16.56
N ASP A 223 -23.10 -21.57 17.73
CA ASP A 223 -22.07 -21.95 18.72
C ASP A 223 -20.98 -22.87 18.15
N LYS A 224 -21.32 -23.77 17.23
CA LYS A 224 -20.32 -24.61 16.57
C LYS A 224 -19.23 -23.82 15.87
N LYS A 225 -19.57 -22.74 15.15
CA LYS A 225 -18.56 -21.87 14.49
C LYS A 225 -17.68 -21.16 15.51
N VAL A 226 -18.25 -20.78 16.64
CA VAL A 226 -17.52 -20.18 17.78
C VAL A 226 -16.51 -21.19 18.34
N ASP A 227 -16.94 -22.44 18.60
CA ASP A 227 -16.06 -23.50 19.13
C ASP A 227 -14.94 -23.83 18.14
N ASP A 228 -15.25 -23.95 16.86
CA ASP A 228 -14.25 -24.19 15.80
C ASP A 228 -13.18 -23.08 15.78
N LEU A 229 -13.58 -21.81 15.91
CA LEU A 229 -12.63 -20.68 15.93
C LEU A 229 -11.83 -20.61 17.25
N VAL A 230 -12.43 -20.94 18.38
CA VAL A 230 -11.71 -21.02 19.64
C VAL A 230 -10.59 -22.07 19.58
N GLN A 231 -10.79 -23.21 18.93
CA GLN A 231 -9.73 -24.21 18.68
C GLN A 231 -8.58 -23.63 17.83
N VAL A 232 -8.89 -22.77 16.85
CA VAL A 232 -7.86 -22.05 16.09
C VAL A 232 -7.05 -21.14 17.02
N TYR A 233 -7.68 -20.41 17.93
CA TYR A 233 -6.96 -19.58 18.90
C TYR A 233 -6.02 -20.41 19.77
N GLU A 234 -6.51 -21.53 20.31
CA GLU A 234 -5.73 -22.44 21.16
C GLU A 234 -4.47 -23.00 20.48
N THR A 235 -4.57 -23.26 19.17
CA THR A 235 -3.43 -23.78 18.40
C THR A 235 -2.48 -22.70 17.89
N SER A 236 -2.98 -21.49 17.66
CA SER A 236 -2.21 -20.40 17.03
C SER A 236 -1.45 -19.53 18.03
N TYR A 237 -1.96 -19.41 19.25
CA TYR A 237 -1.46 -18.44 20.24
C TYR A 237 -1.07 -19.11 21.57
N ASP A 238 -0.26 -18.40 22.38
CA ASP A 238 -0.04 -18.76 23.78
C ASP A 238 -1.19 -18.17 24.60
N LEU A 239 -2.21 -19.00 24.91
CA LEU A 239 -3.36 -18.57 25.68
C LEU A 239 -3.03 -18.36 27.16
N ALA A 240 -3.49 -17.24 27.72
CA ALA A 240 -3.53 -17.07 29.17
C ALA A 240 -4.34 -18.21 29.82
N VAL A 241 -3.91 -18.67 31.00
CA VAL A 241 -4.54 -19.80 31.69
C VAL A 241 -6.04 -19.58 31.94
N SER A 242 -6.44 -18.33 32.24
CA SER A 242 -7.84 -18.00 32.48
C SER A 242 -8.76 -18.14 31.23
N LEU A 243 -8.18 -18.10 30.03
CA LEU A 243 -8.88 -18.26 28.76
C LEU A 243 -8.95 -19.73 28.31
N GLY A 244 -8.15 -20.61 28.90
CA GLY A 244 -8.08 -22.02 28.55
C GLY A 244 -9.35 -22.82 28.94
N ALA A 245 -9.36 -24.12 28.64
CA ALA A 245 -10.46 -25.00 28.99
C ALA A 245 -10.68 -25.01 30.52
N GLY A 246 -11.91 -24.68 30.95
CA GLY A 246 -12.25 -24.55 32.38
C GLY A 246 -11.75 -23.27 33.07
N GLY A 247 -11.08 -22.37 32.34
CA GLY A 247 -10.66 -21.08 32.85
C GLY A 247 -11.83 -20.12 33.09
N VAL A 248 -11.63 -19.19 34.05
CA VAL A 248 -12.68 -18.27 34.51
C VAL A 248 -13.14 -17.27 33.42
N ASP A 249 -12.28 -16.99 32.45
CA ASP A 249 -12.54 -16.04 31.34
C ASP A 249 -12.85 -16.74 30.00
N ARG A 250 -13.13 -18.05 30.03
CA ARG A 250 -13.43 -18.83 28.81
C ARG A 250 -14.57 -18.24 27.99
N GLU A 251 -15.61 -17.74 28.65
CA GLU A 251 -16.77 -17.14 27.97
C GLU A 251 -16.40 -15.81 27.27
N ALA A 252 -15.44 -15.04 27.82
CA ALA A 252 -14.93 -13.86 27.12
C ALA A 252 -14.21 -14.23 25.82
N LEU A 253 -13.44 -15.34 25.79
CA LEU A 253 -12.79 -15.86 24.59
C LEU A 253 -13.84 -16.32 23.55
N ARG A 254 -14.89 -17.00 23.99
CA ARG A 254 -16.01 -17.41 23.11
C ARG A 254 -16.73 -16.21 22.50
N GLU A 255 -16.98 -15.17 23.30
CA GLU A 255 -17.60 -13.95 22.80
C GLU A 255 -16.70 -13.22 21.79
N ALA A 256 -15.39 -13.13 22.03
CA ALA A 256 -14.44 -12.60 21.07
C ALA A 256 -14.44 -13.39 19.75
N ALA A 257 -14.49 -14.73 19.83
CA ALA A 257 -14.59 -15.57 18.63
C ALA A 257 -15.94 -15.38 17.91
N ARG A 258 -17.04 -15.19 18.64
CA ARG A 258 -18.37 -14.91 18.06
C ARG A 258 -18.34 -13.61 17.25
N ILE A 259 -17.73 -12.56 17.79
CA ILE A 259 -17.55 -11.26 17.11
C ILE A 259 -16.71 -11.45 15.84
N GLU A 260 -15.60 -12.20 15.91
CA GLU A 260 -14.74 -12.41 14.73
C GLU A 260 -15.48 -13.20 13.64
N VAL A 261 -16.22 -14.25 14.00
CA VAL A 261 -17.03 -15.03 13.01
C VAL A 261 -18.03 -14.11 12.31
N ALA A 262 -18.79 -13.31 13.08
CA ALA A 262 -19.78 -12.39 12.53
C ALA A 262 -19.14 -11.38 11.57
N LEU A 263 -18.03 -10.76 11.96
CA LEU A 263 -17.30 -9.82 11.11
C LEU A 263 -16.80 -10.48 9.83
N ARG A 264 -16.22 -11.69 9.91
CA ARG A 264 -15.73 -12.42 8.73
C ARG A 264 -16.84 -12.75 7.75
N GLU A 265 -17.98 -13.21 8.24
CA GLU A 265 -19.15 -13.52 7.41
C GLU A 265 -19.67 -12.24 6.76
N PHE A 266 -19.86 -11.17 7.52
CA PHE A 266 -20.30 -9.88 7.02
C PHE A 266 -19.36 -9.33 5.93
N MET A 267 -18.04 -9.35 6.19
CA MET A 267 -17.03 -8.88 5.24
C MET A 267 -17.02 -9.70 3.96
N THR A 268 -17.14 -11.01 4.07
CA THR A 268 -17.14 -11.94 2.92
C THR A 268 -18.39 -11.76 2.06
N GLU A 269 -19.57 -11.76 2.68
CA GLU A 269 -20.87 -11.61 2.00
C GLU A 269 -20.98 -10.24 1.31
N GLY A 270 -20.49 -9.18 1.96
CA GLY A 270 -20.51 -7.83 1.41
C GLY A 270 -19.37 -7.53 0.43
N GLY A 271 -18.36 -8.41 0.29
CA GLY A 271 -17.18 -8.17 -0.53
C GLY A 271 -16.36 -6.99 -0.03
N PHE A 272 -16.27 -6.79 1.29
CA PHE A 272 -15.51 -5.72 1.91
C PHE A 272 -14.05 -6.13 2.13
N GLY A 273 -13.10 -5.27 1.77
CA GLY A 273 -11.67 -5.47 1.98
C GLY A 273 -11.10 -4.70 3.18
N ALA A 274 -11.88 -3.81 3.77
CA ALA A 274 -11.48 -3.02 4.94
C ALA A 274 -12.68 -2.74 5.86
N ILE A 275 -12.39 -2.47 7.13
CA ILE A 275 -13.36 -2.22 8.19
C ILE A 275 -12.89 -1.11 9.12
N THR A 276 -13.83 -0.35 9.64
CA THR A 276 -13.65 0.54 10.79
C THR A 276 -14.89 0.52 11.67
N ASP A 277 -14.72 0.76 12.95
CA ASP A 277 -15.80 0.85 13.93
C ASP A 277 -15.60 2.01 14.91
N THR A 278 -16.69 2.44 15.53
CA THR A 278 -16.66 3.46 16.59
C THR A 278 -16.52 2.83 17.97
N PHE A 279 -16.00 3.59 18.95
CA PHE A 279 -16.04 3.20 20.38
C PHE A 279 -17.27 3.70 21.11
N GLU A 280 -17.96 4.70 20.58
CA GLU A 280 -18.93 5.46 21.36
C GLU A 280 -20.28 4.78 21.52
N ASN A 281 -20.66 3.92 20.60
CA ASN A 281 -21.96 3.24 20.61
C ASN A 281 -21.81 1.81 20.09
N LEU A 282 -21.27 0.93 20.92
CA LEU A 282 -21.12 -0.49 20.58
C LEU A 282 -22.33 -1.32 21.06
N ASP A 283 -23.54 -0.84 20.81
CA ASP A 283 -24.76 -1.55 21.17
C ASP A 283 -24.84 -2.93 20.51
N GLY A 284 -25.16 -3.95 21.33
CA GLY A 284 -25.21 -5.34 20.88
C GLY A 284 -23.90 -6.11 20.99
N LEU A 285 -22.76 -5.43 21.23
CA LEU A 285 -21.48 -6.10 21.52
C LEU A 285 -21.22 -6.13 23.02
N LYS A 286 -20.73 -7.27 23.54
CA LYS A 286 -20.35 -7.39 24.95
C LYS A 286 -18.95 -6.89 25.25
N GLN A 287 -18.04 -6.99 24.29
CA GLN A 287 -16.68 -6.46 24.36
C GLN A 287 -16.28 -5.80 23.03
N LEU A 288 -15.19 -5.02 23.01
CA LEU A 288 -14.63 -4.47 21.78
C LEU A 288 -14.06 -5.57 20.89
N PRO A 289 -14.07 -5.43 19.56
CA PRO A 289 -13.62 -6.44 18.61
C PRO A 289 -12.09 -6.53 18.45
N GLY A 290 -11.35 -6.48 19.57
CA GLY A 290 -9.89 -6.39 19.60
C GLY A 290 -9.18 -7.49 18.82
N ILE A 291 -9.30 -8.76 19.27
CA ILE A 291 -8.67 -9.89 18.59
C ILE A 291 -9.23 -10.07 17.16
N ALA A 292 -10.50 -9.78 16.93
CA ALA A 292 -11.11 -9.87 15.61
C ALA A 292 -10.44 -8.90 14.61
N ALA A 293 -10.25 -7.63 14.99
CA ALA A 293 -9.56 -6.64 14.17
C ALA A 293 -8.10 -7.04 13.90
N GLN A 294 -7.37 -7.51 14.93
CA GLN A 294 -5.99 -7.99 14.81
C GLN A 294 -5.85 -9.13 13.80
N ARG A 295 -6.76 -10.11 13.87
CA ARG A 295 -6.75 -11.30 13.01
C ARG A 295 -7.24 -11.00 11.58
N LEU A 296 -8.27 -10.17 11.42
CA LEU A 296 -8.68 -9.68 10.10
C LEU A 296 -7.52 -8.97 9.39
N MET A 297 -6.79 -8.11 10.10
CA MET A 297 -5.57 -7.52 9.52
C MET A 297 -4.50 -8.55 9.18
N ALA A 298 -4.32 -9.60 9.98
CA ALA A 298 -3.36 -10.67 9.66
C ALA A 298 -3.71 -11.38 8.35
N ASP A 299 -4.99 -11.50 8.04
CA ASP A 299 -5.51 -12.10 6.79
C ASP A 299 -5.59 -11.10 5.63
N GLY A 300 -5.10 -9.87 5.82
CA GLY A 300 -4.96 -8.87 4.76
C GLY A 300 -6.08 -7.84 4.66
N TYR A 301 -7.08 -7.85 5.54
CA TYR A 301 -8.07 -6.78 5.61
C TYR A 301 -7.44 -5.47 6.11
N GLY A 302 -8.00 -4.34 5.68
CA GLY A 302 -7.69 -3.04 6.25
C GLY A 302 -8.45 -2.80 7.54
N PHE A 303 -7.83 -2.10 8.48
CA PHE A 303 -8.47 -1.65 9.72
C PHE A 303 -8.00 -0.24 10.09
N GLY A 304 -8.91 0.57 10.57
CA GLY A 304 -8.63 1.85 11.23
C GLY A 304 -9.59 2.00 12.41
N ALA A 305 -9.12 2.48 13.53
CA ALA A 305 -9.95 2.69 14.73
C ALA A 305 -10.82 3.94 14.60
N GLU A 306 -11.81 4.07 15.49
CA GLU A 306 -12.55 5.32 15.70
C GLU A 306 -13.33 5.86 14.49
N GLY A 307 -13.73 4.96 13.58
CA GLY A 307 -14.37 5.35 12.34
C GLY A 307 -13.41 5.88 11.26
N ASP A 308 -12.09 5.83 11.50
CA ASP A 308 -11.07 6.30 10.55
C ASP A 308 -10.94 5.39 9.33
N TRP A 309 -11.86 5.62 8.41
CA TRP A 309 -11.91 4.93 7.13
C TRP A 309 -10.68 5.18 6.24
N LYS A 310 -10.01 6.35 6.36
CA LYS A 310 -8.81 6.69 5.58
C LYS A 310 -7.64 5.80 5.96
N THR A 311 -7.38 5.64 7.26
CA THR A 311 -6.35 4.74 7.76
C THR A 311 -6.69 3.29 7.44
N ALA A 312 -7.97 2.87 7.55
CA ALA A 312 -8.39 1.52 7.16
C ALA A 312 -8.12 1.23 5.68
N ILE A 313 -8.40 2.18 4.77
CA ILE A 313 -8.04 2.10 3.35
C ILE A 313 -6.51 1.93 3.21
N MET A 314 -5.74 2.81 3.84
CA MET A 314 -4.28 2.80 3.67
C MET A 314 -3.65 1.51 4.21
N VAL A 315 -4.12 0.95 5.33
CA VAL A 315 -3.71 -0.37 5.83
C VAL A 315 -3.97 -1.45 4.77
N ARG A 316 -5.16 -1.48 4.16
CA ARG A 316 -5.49 -2.45 3.10
C ARG A 316 -4.55 -2.32 1.90
N LEU A 317 -4.36 -1.12 1.41
CA LEU A 317 -3.52 -0.87 0.23
C LEU A 317 -2.08 -1.28 0.48
N VAL A 318 -1.52 -0.93 1.65
CA VAL A 318 -0.16 -1.35 2.02
C VAL A 318 -0.05 -2.86 2.14
N LYS A 319 -1.06 -3.55 2.71
CA LYS A 319 -1.07 -5.02 2.77
C LYS A 319 -1.09 -5.67 1.38
N VAL A 320 -1.81 -5.11 0.43
CA VAL A 320 -1.80 -5.59 -0.96
C VAL A 320 -0.42 -5.36 -1.59
N MET A 321 0.13 -4.16 -1.45
CA MET A 321 1.46 -3.82 -1.99
C MET A 321 2.59 -4.66 -1.37
N THR A 322 2.45 -5.08 -0.11
CA THR A 322 3.43 -5.91 0.61
C THR A 322 3.21 -7.40 0.49
N LYS A 323 2.20 -7.86 -0.24
CA LYS A 323 1.89 -9.29 -0.37
C LYS A 323 3.12 -10.10 -0.81
N GLY A 324 3.45 -11.13 -0.02
CA GLY A 324 4.60 -11.99 -0.24
C GLY A 324 5.96 -11.43 0.24
N LEU A 325 5.99 -10.23 0.83
CA LEU A 325 7.17 -9.68 1.49
C LEU A 325 7.17 -10.02 2.98
N PRO A 326 8.33 -10.25 3.61
CA PRO A 326 8.45 -10.42 5.05
C PRO A 326 8.25 -9.10 5.79
N GLY A 327 8.00 -9.15 7.10
CA GLY A 327 8.03 -7.98 7.99
C GLY A 327 6.67 -7.49 8.47
N GLY A 328 5.60 -7.77 7.74
CA GLY A 328 4.24 -7.45 8.16
C GLY A 328 3.86 -5.96 8.06
N THR A 329 2.56 -5.72 8.20
CA THR A 329 1.95 -4.37 8.14
C THR A 329 0.81 -4.30 9.15
N SER A 330 0.68 -3.17 9.86
CA SER A 330 -0.33 -2.96 10.89
C SER A 330 -0.89 -1.55 10.87
N PHE A 331 -2.15 -1.40 11.30
CA PHE A 331 -2.61 -0.17 11.93
C PHE A 331 -1.74 0.14 13.14
N MET A 332 -1.41 1.41 13.37
CA MET A 332 -0.56 1.85 14.48
C MET A 332 -0.95 3.27 14.89
N GLU A 333 -0.71 3.60 16.14
CA GLU A 333 -0.81 4.95 16.66
C GLU A 333 0.51 5.34 17.34
N ASP A 334 1.00 6.56 17.07
CA ASP A 334 2.11 7.17 17.79
C ASP A 334 1.62 7.60 19.18
N TYR A 335 1.80 6.75 20.17
CA TYR A 335 1.13 6.89 21.46
C TYR A 335 1.84 7.82 22.43
N THR A 336 3.18 7.68 22.55
CA THR A 336 3.97 8.52 23.46
C THR A 336 5.46 8.50 23.11
N TYR A 337 6.21 9.44 23.65
CA TYR A 337 7.63 9.65 23.34
C TYR A 337 8.55 9.40 24.54
N ASP A 338 9.70 8.81 24.27
CA ASP A 338 10.88 8.89 25.11
C ASP A 338 11.74 10.06 24.63
N LEU A 339 11.75 11.14 25.39
CA LEU A 339 12.43 12.39 25.01
C LEU A 339 13.85 12.51 25.57
N ARG A 340 14.47 11.41 26.00
CA ARG A 340 15.85 11.45 26.51
C ARG A 340 16.82 11.95 25.42
N PRO A 341 17.69 12.95 25.73
CA PRO A 341 18.62 13.50 24.77
C PRO A 341 19.48 12.42 24.08
N GLY A 342 19.56 12.47 22.76
CA GLY A 342 20.35 11.53 21.94
C GLY A 342 19.78 10.12 21.77
N SER A 343 18.65 9.80 22.44
CA SER A 343 18.03 8.48 22.35
C SER A 343 16.51 8.52 22.15
N GLY A 344 16.01 9.61 21.60
CA GLY A 344 14.58 9.82 21.37
C GLY A 344 13.91 8.66 20.62
N LYS A 345 12.78 8.19 21.14
CA LYS A 345 12.01 7.08 20.59
C LYS A 345 10.51 7.36 20.64
N VAL A 346 9.78 6.74 19.77
CA VAL A 346 8.32 6.65 19.81
C VAL A 346 7.94 5.28 20.37
N LEU A 347 6.97 5.24 21.28
CA LEU A 347 6.22 4.05 21.60
C LEU A 347 4.92 4.11 20.84
N GLY A 348 4.75 3.21 19.89
CA GLY A 348 3.53 3.02 19.15
C GLY A 348 2.74 1.83 19.66
N ALA A 349 1.43 2.01 19.75
CA ALA A 349 0.47 1.02 20.18
C ALA A 349 -0.93 1.44 19.70
N HIS A 350 -1.93 0.70 20.08
CA HIS A 350 -3.33 1.12 20.20
C HIS A 350 -3.96 0.34 21.35
N MET A 351 -5.21 0.62 21.68
CA MET A 351 -5.89 -0.04 22.80
C MET A 351 -5.94 -1.56 22.63
N LEU A 352 -6.13 -2.04 21.38
CA LEU A 352 -6.30 -3.47 21.06
C LEU A 352 -5.70 -3.87 19.72
N GLU A 353 -5.81 -3.04 18.68
CA GLU A 353 -5.94 -3.45 17.27
C GLU A 353 -4.61 -3.38 16.49
N VAL A 354 -3.50 -3.71 17.11
CA VAL A 354 -2.21 -3.85 16.39
C VAL A 354 -2.09 -5.25 15.80
N CYS A 355 -1.74 -5.33 14.51
CA CYS A 355 -1.69 -6.58 13.74
C CYS A 355 -0.50 -7.46 14.16
N PRO A 356 -0.72 -8.76 14.48
CA PRO A 356 0.34 -9.65 14.93
C PRO A 356 1.41 -9.97 13.87
N THR A 357 1.16 -9.69 12.58
CA THR A 357 2.13 -9.97 11.52
C THR A 357 3.42 -9.15 11.62
N ILE A 358 3.44 -8.07 12.41
CA ILE A 358 4.67 -7.30 12.65
C ILE A 358 5.56 -7.90 13.73
N SER A 359 5.11 -8.95 14.44
CA SER A 359 5.91 -9.69 15.44
C SER A 359 6.75 -10.77 14.77
N ASP A 360 7.99 -10.93 15.23
CA ASP A 360 8.87 -12.03 14.82
C ASP A 360 8.79 -13.23 15.81
N LYS A 361 7.90 -13.16 16.81
CA LYS A 361 7.77 -14.16 17.88
C LYS A 361 6.33 -14.67 17.95
N LYS A 362 6.17 -15.81 18.65
CA LYS A 362 4.83 -16.30 18.99
C LYS A 362 4.12 -15.28 19.87
N VAL A 363 2.85 -15.07 19.62
CA VAL A 363 2.02 -14.02 20.19
C VAL A 363 1.20 -14.62 21.33
N SER A 364 1.05 -13.93 22.45
CA SER A 364 0.14 -14.31 23.52
C SER A 364 -1.27 -13.79 23.28
N CYS A 365 -2.26 -14.58 23.71
CA CYS A 365 -3.67 -14.21 23.72
C CYS A 365 -4.11 -14.03 25.17
N GLU A 366 -4.51 -12.83 25.53
CA GLU A 366 -4.72 -12.42 26.91
C GLU A 366 -6.04 -11.65 27.06
N ILE A 367 -6.51 -11.51 28.30
CA ILE A 367 -7.64 -10.66 28.68
C ILE A 367 -7.19 -9.68 29.76
N HIS A 368 -7.50 -8.40 29.57
CA HIS A 368 -7.12 -7.37 30.53
C HIS A 368 -8.19 -6.28 30.59
N PRO A 369 -8.35 -5.61 31.76
CA PRO A 369 -9.26 -4.50 31.90
C PRO A 369 -9.01 -3.41 30.85
N LEU A 370 -10.11 -2.86 30.35
CA LEU A 370 -10.11 -1.69 29.47
C LEU A 370 -11.18 -0.71 29.96
N GLY A 371 -10.76 0.41 30.56
CA GLY A 371 -11.64 1.41 31.13
C GLY A 371 -12.37 2.30 30.12
N ILE A 372 -12.38 1.93 28.83
CA ILE A 372 -12.96 2.70 27.72
C ILE A 372 -14.11 1.89 27.11
N GLY A 373 -15.16 2.61 26.63
CA GLY A 373 -16.29 2.02 25.91
C GLY A 373 -17.35 1.36 26.79
N GLY A 374 -17.13 1.23 28.10
CA GLY A 374 -18.13 0.71 29.04
C GLY A 374 -18.56 -0.74 28.78
N LYS A 375 -17.68 -1.56 28.16
CA LYS A 375 -17.90 -2.96 27.83
C LYS A 375 -17.11 -3.89 28.74
N SER A 376 -17.34 -5.21 28.64
CA SER A 376 -16.54 -6.21 29.32
C SER A 376 -15.09 -6.20 28.82
N ASP A 377 -14.19 -6.70 29.66
CA ASP A 377 -12.76 -6.79 29.33
C ASP A 377 -12.55 -7.56 28.03
N PRO A 378 -11.87 -6.96 27.04
CA PRO A 378 -11.72 -7.57 25.72
C PRO A 378 -10.52 -8.52 25.68
N VAL A 379 -10.70 -9.60 24.94
CA VAL A 379 -9.60 -10.49 24.55
C VAL A 379 -8.76 -9.85 23.44
N ARG A 380 -7.44 -9.94 23.56
CA ARG A 380 -6.49 -9.33 22.65
C ARG A 380 -5.20 -10.13 22.50
N LEU A 381 -4.49 -9.88 21.40
CA LEU A 381 -3.14 -10.40 21.19
C LEU A 381 -2.12 -9.39 21.70
N VAL A 382 -1.15 -9.89 22.49
CA VAL A 382 -0.11 -9.09 23.16
C VAL A 382 1.25 -9.51 22.63
N PHE A 383 2.06 -8.55 22.17
CA PHE A 383 3.37 -8.80 21.58
C PHE A 383 4.18 -7.51 21.41
N ASP A 384 5.48 -7.67 21.23
CA ASP A 384 6.37 -6.63 20.70
C ASP A 384 6.62 -6.86 19.21
N ALA A 385 6.69 -5.77 18.42
CA ALA A 385 7.10 -5.84 17.03
C ALA A 385 8.56 -6.30 16.89
N GLY A 386 8.85 -6.97 15.76
CA GLY A 386 10.23 -7.29 15.40
C GLY A 386 11.02 -6.05 15.02
N SER A 387 12.34 -6.11 15.23
CA SER A 387 13.26 -4.98 14.97
C SER A 387 13.65 -4.88 13.49
N GLY A 388 14.08 -3.70 13.08
CA GLY A 388 14.64 -3.42 11.76
C GLY A 388 14.04 -2.19 11.08
N PRO A 389 14.45 -1.91 9.82
CA PRO A 389 13.91 -0.83 9.03
C PRO A 389 12.40 -0.97 8.84
N ALA A 390 11.69 0.14 8.88
CA ALA A 390 10.25 0.21 8.67
C ALA A 390 9.86 1.61 8.18
N ILE A 391 8.58 1.79 7.88
CA ILE A 391 7.98 3.06 7.53
C ILE A 391 6.65 3.23 8.26
N VAL A 392 6.37 4.44 8.71
CA VAL A 392 5.02 4.84 9.12
C VAL A 392 4.42 5.77 8.07
N VAL A 393 3.15 5.55 7.76
CA VAL A 393 2.45 6.26 6.68
C VAL A 393 1.08 6.70 7.17
N ALA A 394 0.69 7.94 6.89
CA ALA A 394 -0.66 8.44 7.14
C ALA A 394 -1.27 9.03 5.86
N LEU A 395 -2.58 8.79 5.67
CA LEU A 395 -3.39 9.38 4.61
C LEU A 395 -4.36 10.38 5.23
N MET A 396 -4.21 11.66 4.89
CA MET A 396 -5.06 12.74 5.38
C MET A 396 -5.90 13.36 4.27
N ASP A 397 -7.10 13.79 4.63
CA ASP A 397 -7.90 14.70 3.84
C ASP A 397 -7.57 16.15 4.25
N MET A 398 -7.04 16.93 3.33
CA MET A 398 -6.69 18.33 3.54
C MET A 398 -7.80 19.29 3.08
N GLY A 399 -8.98 18.74 2.74
CA GLY A 399 -10.15 19.49 2.27
C GLY A 399 -10.09 19.82 0.77
N ASP A 400 -8.92 20.07 0.24
CA ASP A 400 -8.71 20.34 -1.18
C ASP A 400 -7.91 19.25 -1.91
N ARG A 401 -7.31 18.34 -1.20
CA ARG A 401 -6.52 17.23 -1.72
C ARG A 401 -6.32 16.16 -0.66
N PHE A 402 -5.99 14.97 -1.08
CA PHE A 402 -5.45 13.96 -0.17
C PHE A 402 -3.93 14.07 -0.10
N ARG A 403 -3.42 13.94 1.11
CA ARG A 403 -1.99 13.98 1.42
C ARG A 403 -1.55 12.67 2.06
N ILE A 404 -0.44 12.13 1.58
CA ILE A 404 0.27 11.02 2.21
C ILE A 404 1.54 11.59 2.84
N VAL A 405 1.71 11.37 4.14
CA VAL A 405 2.98 11.64 4.84
C VAL A 405 3.58 10.29 5.22
N ALA A 406 4.86 10.12 4.95
CA ALA A 406 5.61 8.93 5.30
C ALA A 406 6.87 9.30 6.09
N ASN A 407 7.19 8.53 7.14
CA ASN A 407 8.48 8.65 7.82
C ASN A 407 9.21 7.31 7.84
N GLU A 408 10.43 7.29 7.34
CA GLU A 408 11.32 6.15 7.53
C GLU A 408 11.77 6.04 8.97
N ILE A 409 11.71 4.84 9.52
CA ILE A 409 11.97 4.57 10.92
C ILE A 409 12.82 3.32 11.11
N ASP A 410 13.41 3.16 12.28
CA ASP A 410 14.05 1.93 12.71
C ASP A 410 13.34 1.38 13.95
N VAL A 411 12.61 0.27 13.81
CA VAL A 411 12.00 -0.43 14.94
C VAL A 411 13.12 -1.03 15.78
N VAL A 412 13.07 -0.78 17.10
CA VAL A 412 14.07 -1.21 18.05
C VAL A 412 13.42 -1.91 19.24
N PRO A 413 14.14 -2.78 19.98
CA PRO A 413 13.62 -3.35 21.20
C PRO A 413 13.32 -2.26 22.23
N PRO A 414 12.30 -2.45 23.09
CA PRO A 414 12.12 -1.59 24.26
C PRO A 414 13.31 -1.72 25.23
N ASP A 415 13.65 -0.64 25.92
CA ASP A 415 14.77 -0.63 26.88
C ASP A 415 14.53 -1.57 28.08
N LYS A 416 13.27 -1.82 28.40
CA LYS A 416 12.83 -2.75 29.47
C LYS A 416 11.52 -3.43 29.06
N PRO A 417 11.24 -4.65 29.56
CA PRO A 417 9.94 -5.28 29.36
C PRO A 417 8.78 -4.40 29.84
N MET A 418 7.73 -4.31 29.06
CA MET A 418 6.55 -3.48 29.35
C MET A 418 5.36 -4.34 29.83
N ALA A 419 5.59 -5.16 30.89
CA ALA A 419 4.59 -6.12 31.35
C ALA A 419 3.25 -5.49 31.82
N LYS A 420 3.22 -4.19 32.10
CA LYS A 420 2.00 -3.46 32.49
C LYS A 420 1.30 -2.77 31.33
N LEU A 421 1.78 -2.95 30.11
CA LEU A 421 1.16 -2.47 28.87
C LEU A 421 0.77 -3.68 28.00
N PRO A 422 -0.38 -4.32 28.27
CA PRO A 422 -0.76 -5.59 27.66
C PRO A 422 -1.46 -5.38 26.30
N VAL A 423 -0.72 -4.87 25.33
CA VAL A 423 -1.18 -4.62 23.95
C VAL A 423 -0.11 -5.03 22.94
N GLY A 424 -0.49 -5.19 21.69
CA GLY A 424 0.46 -5.21 20.58
C GLY A 424 1.12 -3.83 20.45
N ARG A 425 2.46 -3.78 20.32
CA ARG A 425 3.19 -2.51 20.33
C ARG A 425 4.50 -2.57 19.55
N ALA A 426 4.99 -1.39 19.16
CA ALA A 426 6.29 -1.19 18.55
C ALA A 426 7.02 -0.03 19.22
N VAL A 427 8.35 -0.10 19.32
CA VAL A 427 9.19 1.04 19.70
C VAL A 427 10.10 1.34 18.54
N TRP A 428 10.22 2.60 18.16
CA TRP A 428 11.08 2.95 17.04
C TRP A 428 11.82 4.28 17.20
N LYS A 429 12.89 4.42 16.43
CA LYS A 429 13.62 5.67 16.25
C LYS A 429 13.23 6.25 14.89
N PRO A 430 12.61 7.42 14.84
CA PRO A 430 12.31 8.07 13.57
C PRO A 430 13.58 8.66 12.95
N ARG A 431 13.63 8.70 11.61
CA ARG A 431 14.69 9.39 10.85
C ARG A 431 14.23 10.79 10.52
N PRO A 432 15.13 11.79 10.53
CA PRO A 432 16.56 11.70 10.87
C PRO A 432 16.79 11.59 12.38
N ASN A 433 15.85 12.04 13.20
CA ASN A 433 15.81 12.00 14.66
C ASN A 433 14.41 12.40 15.16
N LEU A 434 14.09 12.10 16.41
CA LEU A 434 12.75 12.35 16.95
C LEU A 434 12.31 13.83 16.86
N PRO A 435 13.10 14.86 17.25
CA PRO A 435 12.66 16.24 17.13
C PRO A 435 12.32 16.65 15.69
N THR A 436 13.23 16.43 14.75
CA THR A 436 13.04 16.82 13.35
C THR A 436 11.86 16.10 12.71
N ALA A 437 11.75 14.79 12.92
CA ALA A 437 10.66 14.00 12.36
C ALA A 437 9.30 14.42 12.92
N THR A 438 9.22 14.64 14.24
CA THR A 438 7.99 15.11 14.88
C THR A 438 7.58 16.50 14.41
N GLU A 439 8.54 17.45 14.32
CA GLU A 439 8.24 18.78 13.78
C GLU A 439 7.72 18.72 12.34
N ALA A 440 8.36 17.91 11.48
CA ALA A 440 7.93 17.74 10.09
C ALA A 440 6.53 17.10 10.01
N TRP A 441 6.27 16.04 10.79
CA TRP A 441 4.97 15.36 10.86
C TRP A 441 3.85 16.31 11.29
N LEU A 442 4.06 17.08 12.36
CA LEU A 442 3.10 18.06 12.85
C LEU A 442 2.83 19.17 11.82
N MET A 443 3.89 19.69 11.18
CA MET A 443 3.74 20.72 10.13
C MET A 443 2.98 20.21 8.90
N ALA A 444 3.13 18.93 8.57
CA ALA A 444 2.38 18.29 7.49
C ALA A 444 0.88 18.06 7.84
N GLY A 445 0.49 18.23 9.11
CA GLY A 445 -0.84 17.86 9.60
C GLY A 445 -1.03 16.34 9.68
N GLY A 446 0.06 15.60 9.93
CA GLY A 446 0.04 14.14 9.99
C GLY A 446 -0.85 13.64 11.13
N SER A 447 -1.64 12.59 10.84
CA SER A 447 -2.53 11.93 11.80
C SER A 447 -1.73 11.19 12.89
N HIS A 448 -2.36 10.97 14.06
CA HIS A 448 -1.88 10.02 15.05
C HIS A 448 -2.18 8.57 14.63
N HIS A 449 -3.21 8.33 13.82
CA HIS A 449 -3.44 7.04 13.19
C HIS A 449 -2.52 6.87 11.98
N THR A 450 -1.78 5.77 11.96
CA THR A 450 -0.79 5.47 10.92
C THR A 450 -0.85 4.02 10.47
N VAL A 451 -0.17 3.74 9.38
CA VAL A 451 0.18 2.39 8.94
C VAL A 451 1.65 2.18 9.20
N LEU A 452 2.00 1.25 10.07
CA LEU A 452 3.38 0.80 10.24
C LEU A 452 3.62 -0.42 9.35
N SER A 453 4.67 -0.37 8.51
CA SER A 453 5.08 -1.51 7.70
C SER A 453 6.59 -1.75 7.79
N ARG A 454 6.96 -3.00 8.05
CA ARG A 454 8.34 -3.50 8.02
C ARG A 454 8.67 -4.18 6.68
N ALA A 455 7.75 -4.12 5.72
CA ALA A 455 7.81 -4.91 4.50
C ALA A 455 8.12 -4.09 3.25
N LEU A 456 7.99 -2.77 3.28
CA LEU A 456 8.29 -1.91 2.12
C LEU A 456 9.01 -0.63 2.52
N GLY A 457 9.66 0.01 1.52
CA GLY A 457 10.29 1.33 1.66
C GLY A 457 9.45 2.45 1.03
N ALA A 458 9.95 3.67 1.15
CA ALA A 458 9.27 4.89 0.71
C ALA A 458 8.97 4.93 -0.80
N GLU A 459 9.81 4.32 -1.65
CA GLU A 459 9.64 4.36 -3.11
C GLU A 459 8.29 3.76 -3.57
N VAL A 460 7.80 2.68 -2.91
CA VAL A 460 6.48 2.09 -3.25
C VAL A 460 5.36 3.06 -2.94
N ILE A 461 5.43 3.76 -1.80
CA ILE A 461 4.42 4.73 -1.39
C ILE A 461 4.45 5.97 -2.29
N ALA A 462 5.64 6.43 -2.67
CA ALA A 462 5.82 7.54 -3.61
C ALA A 462 5.22 7.21 -4.99
N ASP A 463 5.54 6.03 -5.53
CA ASP A 463 4.97 5.55 -6.80
C ASP A 463 3.43 5.47 -6.72
N PHE A 464 2.90 4.94 -5.60
CA PHE A 464 1.44 4.87 -5.38
C PHE A 464 0.82 6.27 -5.33
N ALA A 465 1.41 7.19 -4.58
CA ALA A 465 0.91 8.56 -4.44
C ALA A 465 0.87 9.30 -5.78
N GLU A 466 1.93 9.16 -6.59
CA GLU A 466 1.98 9.74 -7.95
C GLU A 466 0.88 9.18 -8.84
N MET A 467 0.72 7.85 -8.89
CA MET A 467 -0.33 7.19 -9.68
C MET A 467 -1.75 7.56 -9.22
N ALA A 468 -1.93 7.75 -7.91
CA ALA A 468 -3.23 8.07 -7.30
C ALA A 468 -3.51 9.59 -7.27
N GLY A 469 -2.58 10.43 -7.72
CA GLY A 469 -2.72 11.89 -7.71
C GLY A 469 -2.76 12.49 -6.30
N CYS A 470 -2.09 11.85 -5.32
CA CYS A 470 -1.96 12.35 -3.96
C CYS A 470 -0.74 13.25 -3.79
N GLU A 471 -0.84 14.24 -2.92
CA GLU A 471 0.35 14.89 -2.38
C GLU A 471 1.17 13.89 -1.56
N PHE A 472 2.47 13.82 -1.80
CA PHE A 472 3.37 12.95 -1.06
C PHE A 472 4.46 13.76 -0.36
N LEU A 473 4.68 13.48 0.92
CA LEU A 473 5.72 14.08 1.75
C LEU A 473 6.52 12.95 2.42
N LEU A 474 7.83 12.97 2.25
CA LEU A 474 8.73 12.01 2.86
C LEU A 474 9.57 12.66 3.97
N ILE A 475 9.63 11.99 5.11
CA ILE A 475 10.53 12.30 6.21
C ILE A 475 11.54 11.16 6.30
N ASP A 476 12.80 11.44 6.07
CA ASP A 476 13.89 10.49 5.95
C ASP A 476 15.18 10.99 6.63
N ALA A 477 16.31 10.32 6.35
CA ALA A 477 17.61 10.69 6.91
C ALA A 477 18.10 12.07 6.48
N ASP A 478 17.68 12.56 5.32
CA ASP A 478 18.13 13.84 4.73
C ASP A 478 17.17 14.99 5.05
N THR A 479 16.07 14.73 5.72
CA THR A 479 15.04 15.73 6.04
C THR A 479 15.55 16.79 7.01
N THR A 480 15.39 18.07 6.62
CA THR A 480 15.60 19.23 7.48
C THR A 480 14.30 20.00 7.66
N VAL A 481 14.08 20.59 8.86
CA VAL A 481 12.87 21.37 9.15
C VAL A 481 12.68 22.53 8.15
N THR A 482 13.75 23.23 7.78
CA THR A 482 13.68 24.33 6.81
C THR A 482 13.36 23.85 5.40
N GLY A 483 13.99 22.74 4.96
CA GLY A 483 13.70 22.11 3.66
C GLY A 483 12.25 21.68 3.56
N PHE A 484 11.78 20.98 4.59
CA PHE A 484 10.40 20.48 4.66
C PHE A 484 9.35 21.59 4.65
N LYS A 485 9.60 22.69 5.40
CA LYS A 485 8.73 23.90 5.33
C LYS A 485 8.68 24.50 3.94
N LYS A 486 9.80 24.51 3.21
CA LYS A 486 9.85 25.01 1.83
C LYS A 486 9.03 24.09 0.91
N GLU A 487 9.17 22.79 1.04
CA GLU A 487 8.40 21.80 0.27
C GLU A 487 6.89 21.96 0.51
N LEU A 488 6.45 22.05 1.76
CA LEU A 488 5.05 22.31 2.11
C LEU A 488 4.49 23.56 1.43
N ARG A 489 5.24 24.65 1.39
CA ARG A 489 4.82 25.90 0.73
C ARG A 489 4.72 25.75 -0.79
N TRP A 490 5.65 24.99 -1.41
CA TRP A 490 5.58 24.71 -2.84
C TRP A 490 4.41 23.82 -3.19
N ASN A 491 4.17 22.80 -2.40
CA ASN A 491 3.02 21.91 -2.59
C ASN A 491 1.70 22.68 -2.42
N GLU A 492 1.58 23.54 -1.41
CA GLU A 492 0.42 24.40 -1.21
C GLU A 492 0.15 25.24 -2.46
N ALA A 493 1.18 25.91 -3.00
CA ALA A 493 1.05 26.71 -4.21
C ALA A 493 0.68 25.83 -5.43
N TYR A 494 1.31 24.68 -5.59
CA TYR A 494 1.06 23.77 -6.71
C TYR A 494 -0.40 23.28 -6.72
N TYR A 495 -0.88 22.74 -5.60
CA TYR A 495 -2.25 22.20 -5.53
C TYR A 495 -3.31 23.29 -5.59
N HIS A 496 -3.03 24.47 -5.05
CA HIS A 496 -3.92 25.62 -5.21
C HIS A 496 -4.05 26.06 -6.68
N LEU A 497 -2.94 26.17 -7.40
CA LEU A 497 -2.93 26.53 -8.82
C LEU A 497 -3.56 25.45 -9.71
N ALA A 498 -3.28 24.18 -9.44
CA ALA A 498 -3.83 23.07 -10.20
C ALA A 498 -5.37 23.04 -10.21
N ARG A 499 -6.02 23.51 -9.15
CA ARG A 499 -7.49 23.66 -9.12
C ARG A 499 -8.02 24.73 -10.07
N GLY A 500 -7.31 25.82 -10.22
CA GLY A 500 -7.71 26.93 -11.09
C GLY A 500 -7.43 26.69 -12.56
N LEU A 501 -6.67 25.63 -12.90
CA LEU A 501 -6.27 25.29 -14.27
C LEU A 501 -7.03 24.10 -14.84
N ARG A 502 -8.01 23.57 -14.14
CA ARG A 502 -8.87 22.45 -14.58
C ARG A 502 -10.20 22.93 -15.12
#